data_711fbdd15a1dbe93d9eb21bd142a2f04
#
_entry.id   711fbdd15a1dbe93d9eb21bd142a2f04
#
_cell.length_a   1.000
_cell.length_b   1.000
_cell.length_c   1.000
_cell.angle_alpha   90.00
_cell.angle_beta   90.00
_cell.angle_gamma   90.00
#
_symmetry.space_group_name_H-M   'P 1'
#
loop_
_entity.id
_entity.type
_entity.pdbx_description
1 polymer ?
#
loop_
_entity_poly.entity_id
_entity_poly.type
_entity_poly.pdbx_seq_one_letter_code
_entity_poly.pdbx_strand_id
1 'polypeptide(L)'
;MFRSLLRNSVVGLFGLVARSGFHRLPAVDRAFIALYGIYKEYLEAGPIDRLREFVPSGSLAIDVGANVGFFSVRFARWVETSGEVISIEPEKKNFESLISALKREDLLGRVRALKAVAAAASGTAFLEINALHPADHKLSRDGTGIAVDAVTLDSLVPQKGSRRPSLIKIDVQGAEMMVLQGASEILKLSGPALFVELHEEGLARFGTSVSAILSHLSNYGYEAHWLMRRGPHLKASAAEIHARVARDGYVDILFVKAAD
;
A
#
# COMPACT_ATOMS: atom_id res chain seq x y z
N MET A 1 18.87 -5.08 15.85
CA MET A 1 18.56 -5.05 17.30
C MET A 1 18.11 -3.66 17.79
N PHE A 2 18.86 -2.58 17.64
CA PHE A 2 18.46 -1.24 18.10
C PHE A 2 17.19 -0.68 17.40
N ARG A 3 17.04 -0.89 16.09
CA ARG A 3 15.86 -0.46 15.31
C ARG A 3 14.57 -1.22 15.65
N SER A 4 14.66 -2.51 15.96
CA SER A 4 13.50 -3.31 16.40
C SER A 4 13.01 -2.91 17.78
N LEU A 5 13.94 -2.59 18.69
CA LEU A 5 13.62 -2.05 20.02
C LEU A 5 12.94 -0.68 19.92
N LEU A 6 13.47 0.22 19.07
CA LEU A 6 12.89 1.55 18.86
C LEU A 6 11.50 1.47 18.23
N ARG A 7 11.32 0.56 17.24
CA ARG A 7 10.01 0.28 16.62
C ARG A 7 9.00 -0.19 17.67
N ASN A 8 9.37 -1.19 18.48
CA ASN A 8 8.48 -1.75 19.49
C ASN A 8 8.14 -0.72 20.58
N SER A 9 9.08 0.17 20.92
CA SER A 9 8.84 1.26 21.88
C SER A 9 7.91 2.32 21.31
N VAL A 10 8.06 2.69 20.03
CA VAL A 10 7.19 3.67 19.35
C VAL A 10 5.79 3.09 19.15
N VAL A 11 5.67 1.84 18.68
CA VAL A 11 4.39 1.14 18.54
C VAL A 11 3.71 0.95 19.89
N GLY A 12 4.48 0.63 20.95
CA GLY A 12 3.98 0.52 22.32
C GLY A 12 3.46 1.86 22.86
N LEU A 13 4.16 2.96 22.60
CA LEU A 13 3.72 4.32 22.96
C LEU A 13 2.43 4.70 22.22
N PHE A 14 2.33 4.37 20.93
CA PHE A 14 1.12 4.56 20.15
C PHE A 14 -0.06 3.75 20.71
N GLY A 15 0.17 2.49 21.09
CA GLY A 15 -0.85 1.65 21.75
C GLY A 15 -1.32 2.20 23.10
N LEU A 16 -0.42 2.83 23.87
CA LEU A 16 -0.73 3.48 25.16
C LEU A 16 -1.60 4.75 24.94
N VAL A 17 -1.23 5.60 23.98
CA VAL A 17 -2.01 6.81 23.64
C VAL A 17 -3.37 6.44 23.10
N ALA A 18 -3.47 5.41 22.26
CA ALA A 18 -4.75 4.91 21.76
C ALA A 18 -5.66 4.40 22.90
N ARG A 19 -5.10 3.64 23.85
CA ARG A 19 -5.85 3.11 25.02
C ARG A 19 -6.27 4.18 26.03
N SER A 20 -5.52 5.28 26.15
CA SER A 20 -5.83 6.36 27.09
C SER A 20 -7.00 7.26 26.66
N GLY A 21 -7.49 7.13 25.43
CA GLY A 21 -8.59 7.96 24.89
C GLY A 21 -8.15 9.39 24.51
N PHE A 22 -6.90 9.78 24.74
CA PHE A 22 -6.36 11.11 24.39
C PHE A 22 -6.35 11.37 22.88
N HIS A 23 -6.36 10.33 22.04
CA HIS A 23 -6.49 10.43 20.58
C HIS A 23 -7.78 11.13 20.12
N ARG A 24 -8.80 11.29 21.01
CA ARG A 24 -10.04 12.02 20.70
C ARG A 24 -9.85 13.54 20.67
N LEU A 25 -8.74 14.04 21.17
CA LEU A 25 -8.40 15.47 21.10
C LEU A 25 -7.77 15.80 19.73
N PRO A 26 -8.33 16.73 18.95
CA PRO A 26 -7.86 17.03 17.58
C PRO A 26 -6.38 17.42 17.48
N ALA A 27 -5.79 17.96 18.57
CA ALA A 27 -4.38 18.29 18.63
C ALA A 27 -3.49 17.05 18.81
N VAL A 28 -3.96 16.07 19.59
CA VAL A 28 -3.25 14.79 19.83
C VAL A 28 -3.31 13.92 18.58
N ASP A 29 -4.44 13.89 17.90
CA ASP A 29 -4.61 13.15 16.66
C ASP A 29 -3.70 13.69 15.54
N ARG A 30 -3.61 15.03 15.39
CA ARG A 30 -2.68 15.68 14.47
C ARG A 30 -1.21 15.42 14.81
N ALA A 31 -0.85 15.47 16.09
CA ALA A 31 0.50 15.17 16.54
C ALA A 31 0.83 13.67 16.31
N PHE A 32 -0.13 12.79 16.51
CA PHE A 32 -0.01 11.35 16.26
C PHE A 32 0.25 11.06 14.77
N ILE A 33 -0.56 11.64 13.87
CA ILE A 33 -0.38 11.50 12.40
C ILE A 33 0.99 12.07 11.98
N ALA A 34 1.41 13.21 12.53
CA ALA A 34 2.72 13.79 12.23
C ALA A 34 3.87 12.93 12.74
N LEU A 35 3.79 12.40 13.96
CA LEU A 35 4.80 11.49 14.53
C LEU A 35 4.85 10.14 13.78
N TYR A 36 3.71 9.61 13.36
CA TYR A 36 3.65 8.41 12.54
C TYR A 36 4.28 8.64 11.16
N GLY A 37 4.02 9.81 10.55
CA GLY A 37 4.69 10.24 9.32
C GLY A 37 6.21 10.33 9.48
N ILE A 38 6.68 10.97 10.57
CA ILE A 38 8.11 11.07 10.92
C ILE A 38 8.72 9.68 11.16
N TYR A 39 8.02 8.80 11.90
CA TYR A 39 8.46 7.42 12.13
C TYR A 39 8.64 6.67 10.81
N LYS A 40 7.63 6.70 9.92
CA LYS A 40 7.75 6.08 8.59
C LYS A 40 8.89 6.72 7.77
N GLU A 41 9.03 8.03 7.80
CA GLU A 41 10.05 8.75 7.02
C GLU A 41 11.48 8.44 7.49
N TYR A 42 11.76 8.45 8.79
CA TYR A 42 13.13 8.31 9.31
C TYR A 42 13.56 6.87 9.57
N LEU A 43 12.63 5.97 9.87
CA LEU A 43 12.95 4.59 10.25
C LEU A 43 12.67 3.56 9.14
N GLU A 44 11.66 3.79 8.33
CA GLU A 44 11.28 2.89 7.22
C GLU A 44 11.73 3.41 5.84
N ALA A 45 11.76 4.73 5.62
CA ALA A 45 11.94 5.33 4.29
C ALA A 45 13.26 5.00 3.56
N GLY A 46 14.29 4.55 4.27
CA GLY A 46 15.58 4.35 3.61
C GLY A 46 15.60 3.34 2.45
N PRO A 47 14.90 2.16 2.54
CA PRO A 47 14.73 1.27 1.39
C PRO A 47 13.63 1.76 0.43
N ILE A 48 12.58 2.41 0.94
CA ILE A 48 11.39 2.82 0.18
C ILE A 48 11.75 3.80 -0.94
N ASP A 49 12.68 4.72 -0.72
CA ASP A 49 13.13 5.67 -1.75
C ASP A 49 13.77 4.95 -2.97
N ARG A 50 14.20 3.69 -2.82
CA ARG A 50 14.67 2.85 -3.92
C ARG A 50 13.56 2.44 -4.88
N LEU A 51 12.29 2.53 -4.48
CA LEU A 51 11.15 2.33 -5.38
C LEU A 51 11.12 3.35 -6.52
N ARG A 52 11.83 4.49 -6.38
CA ARG A 52 12.00 5.47 -7.46
C ARG A 52 12.59 4.86 -8.73
N GLU A 53 13.39 3.80 -8.62
CA GLU A 53 13.97 3.09 -9.77
C GLU A 53 12.88 2.50 -10.69
N PHE A 54 11.69 2.24 -10.13
CA PHE A 54 10.53 1.70 -10.84
C PHE A 54 9.49 2.77 -11.20
N VAL A 55 9.77 4.05 -10.91
CA VAL A 55 8.86 5.17 -11.21
C VAL A 55 9.60 6.22 -12.06
N PRO A 56 9.81 5.95 -13.36
CA PRO A 56 10.41 6.93 -14.27
C PRO A 56 9.57 8.21 -14.36
N SER A 57 10.20 9.34 -14.66
CA SER A 57 9.51 10.59 -15.02
C SER A 57 8.50 10.33 -16.16
N GLY A 58 7.31 10.89 -16.06
CA GLY A 58 6.22 10.70 -17.02
C GLY A 58 5.46 9.39 -16.91
N SER A 59 5.83 8.48 -15.99
CA SER A 59 5.13 7.20 -15.81
C SER A 59 3.81 7.35 -15.05
N LEU A 60 3.09 6.23 -14.95
CA LEU A 60 1.94 6.05 -14.07
C LEU A 60 2.37 5.18 -12.88
N ALA A 61 2.11 5.65 -11.66
CA ALA A 61 2.21 4.84 -10.46
C ALA A 61 0.84 4.68 -9.79
N ILE A 62 0.61 3.56 -9.11
CA ILE A 62 -0.65 3.31 -8.39
C ILE A 62 -0.33 3.03 -6.92
N ASP A 63 -1.03 3.74 -6.01
CA ASP A 63 -0.93 3.59 -4.57
C ASP A 63 -2.26 3.07 -4.04
N VAL A 64 -2.33 1.76 -3.76
CA VAL A 64 -3.52 1.09 -3.21
C VAL A 64 -3.37 0.98 -1.70
N GLY A 65 -4.37 1.51 -0.97
CA GLY A 65 -4.28 1.75 0.46
C GLY A 65 -3.40 2.98 0.73
N ALA A 66 -3.75 4.12 0.10
CA ALA A 66 -2.92 5.32 0.15
C ALA A 66 -2.86 5.96 1.54
N ASN A 67 -3.81 5.64 2.42
CA ASN A 67 -3.88 6.14 3.79
C ASN A 67 -3.74 7.67 3.81
N VAL A 68 -2.83 8.23 4.60
CA VAL A 68 -2.59 9.67 4.72
C VAL A 68 -1.68 10.25 3.61
N GLY A 69 -1.29 9.45 2.61
CA GLY A 69 -0.57 9.90 1.42
C GLY A 69 0.94 9.74 1.44
N PHE A 70 1.50 8.93 2.33
CA PHE A 70 2.95 8.73 2.45
C PHE A 70 3.63 8.30 1.14
N PHE A 71 3.08 7.30 0.45
CA PHE A 71 3.56 6.84 -0.86
C PHE A 71 3.09 7.76 -1.99
N SER A 72 1.83 8.18 -1.97
CA SER A 72 1.23 9.04 -3.00
C SER A 72 2.04 10.32 -3.24
N VAL A 73 2.47 11.01 -2.18
CA VAL A 73 3.31 12.22 -2.26
C VAL A 73 4.67 11.92 -2.90
N ARG A 74 5.32 10.80 -2.53
CA ARG A 74 6.60 10.37 -3.12
C ARG A 74 6.43 10.03 -4.60
N PHE A 75 5.45 9.24 -4.93
CA PHE A 75 5.18 8.85 -6.32
C PHE A 75 4.87 10.09 -7.18
N ALA A 76 4.05 11.03 -6.69
CA ALA A 76 3.75 12.27 -7.41
C ALA A 76 4.98 13.17 -7.63
N ARG A 77 5.96 13.15 -6.73
CA ARG A 77 7.25 13.81 -6.95
C ARG A 77 8.09 13.08 -7.99
N TRP A 78 8.10 11.74 -7.98
CA TRP A 78 8.94 10.93 -8.87
C TRP A 78 8.42 10.88 -10.31
N VAL A 79 7.09 10.82 -10.52
CA VAL A 79 6.50 10.86 -11.87
C VAL A 79 6.64 12.22 -12.54
N GLU A 80 6.96 13.27 -11.78
CA GLU A 80 7.12 14.67 -12.21
C GLU A 80 5.85 15.25 -12.86
N THR A 81 5.98 16.36 -13.62
CA THR A 81 4.82 17.08 -14.18
C THR A 81 4.15 16.35 -15.34
N SER A 82 4.85 15.46 -16.01
CA SER A 82 4.35 14.70 -17.15
C SER A 82 3.75 13.36 -16.78
N GLY A 83 3.89 12.92 -15.52
CA GLY A 83 3.38 11.64 -15.03
C GLY A 83 2.05 11.76 -14.28
N GLU A 84 1.56 10.63 -13.81
CA GLU A 84 0.30 10.53 -13.07
C GLU A 84 0.42 9.52 -11.93
N VAL A 85 -0.30 9.77 -10.83
CA VAL A 85 -0.50 8.81 -9.75
C VAL A 85 -1.99 8.54 -9.58
N ILE A 86 -2.37 7.27 -9.43
CA ILE A 86 -3.70 6.90 -8.96
C ILE A 86 -3.56 6.48 -7.51
N SER A 87 -4.25 7.19 -6.60
CA SER A 87 -4.24 6.90 -5.17
C SER A 87 -5.63 6.44 -4.73
N ILE A 88 -5.72 5.28 -4.08
CA ILE A 88 -6.98 4.66 -3.69
C ILE A 88 -7.00 4.52 -2.18
N GLU A 89 -7.96 5.19 -1.51
CA GLU A 89 -8.14 5.17 -0.06
C GLU A 89 -9.63 5.24 0.28
N PRO A 90 -10.22 4.21 0.91
CA PRO A 90 -11.65 4.18 1.18
C PRO A 90 -12.08 4.99 2.41
N GLU A 91 -11.23 5.09 3.44
CA GLU A 91 -11.62 5.72 4.71
C GLU A 91 -11.61 7.24 4.56
N LYS A 92 -12.70 7.88 5.02
CA LYS A 92 -12.93 9.31 4.79
C LYS A 92 -11.85 10.21 5.39
N LYS A 93 -11.44 9.98 6.64
CA LYS A 93 -10.45 10.83 7.32
C LYS A 93 -9.06 10.68 6.72
N ASN A 94 -8.68 9.43 6.39
CA ASN A 94 -7.42 9.15 5.71
C ASN A 94 -7.40 9.80 4.32
N PHE A 95 -8.50 9.69 3.58
CA PHE A 95 -8.65 10.33 2.27
C PHE A 95 -8.55 11.87 2.36
N GLU A 96 -9.21 12.49 3.34
CA GLU A 96 -9.11 13.94 3.58
C GLU A 96 -7.67 14.36 3.96
N SER A 97 -6.97 13.52 4.72
CA SER A 97 -5.56 13.72 5.08
C SER A 97 -4.64 13.58 3.86
N LEU A 98 -4.87 12.58 3.00
CA LEU A 98 -4.20 12.41 1.70
C LEU A 98 -4.35 13.67 0.84
N ILE A 99 -5.58 14.14 0.63
CA ILE A 99 -5.86 15.36 -0.15
C ILE A 99 -5.15 16.58 0.46
N SER A 100 -5.15 16.69 1.79
CA SER A 100 -4.47 17.80 2.49
C SER A 100 -2.95 17.73 2.32
N ALA A 101 -2.36 16.55 2.36
CA ALA A 101 -0.93 16.34 2.11
C ALA A 101 -0.55 16.71 0.67
N LEU A 102 -1.33 16.28 -0.33
CA LEU A 102 -1.11 16.61 -1.73
C LEU A 102 -1.25 18.11 -2.01
N LYS A 103 -2.23 18.78 -1.40
CA LYS A 103 -2.41 20.24 -1.49
C LYS A 103 -1.20 21.00 -0.95
N ARG A 104 -0.72 20.62 0.25
CA ARG A 104 0.41 21.27 0.90
C ARG A 104 1.68 21.22 0.06
N GLU A 105 1.84 20.16 -0.75
CA GLU A 105 3.01 19.93 -1.60
C GLU A 105 2.81 20.38 -3.07
N ASP A 106 1.65 20.97 -3.39
CA ASP A 106 1.27 21.36 -4.77
C ASP A 106 1.31 20.19 -5.78
N LEU A 107 0.80 19.03 -5.36
CA LEU A 107 0.84 17.80 -6.13
C LEU A 107 -0.52 17.32 -6.65
N LEU A 108 -1.62 18.02 -6.33
CA LEU A 108 -2.97 17.61 -6.73
C LEU A 108 -3.14 17.44 -8.24
N GLY A 109 -2.48 18.25 -9.04
CA GLY A 109 -2.55 18.17 -10.50
C GLY A 109 -1.95 16.90 -11.12
N ARG A 110 -1.23 16.11 -10.30
CA ARG A 110 -0.56 14.86 -10.73
C ARG A 110 -1.22 13.62 -10.14
N VAL A 111 -2.19 13.77 -9.22
CA VAL A 111 -2.77 12.65 -8.48
C VAL A 111 -4.26 12.58 -8.68
N ARG A 112 -4.72 11.48 -9.25
CA ARG A 112 -6.13 11.08 -9.27
C ARG A 112 -6.44 10.30 -8.00
N ALA A 113 -6.94 10.98 -6.98
CA ALA A 113 -7.32 10.35 -5.72
C ALA A 113 -8.77 9.82 -5.79
N LEU A 114 -8.97 8.56 -5.39
CA LEU A 114 -10.26 7.87 -5.40
C LEU A 114 -10.61 7.45 -3.98
N LYS A 115 -11.81 7.84 -3.52
CA LYS A 115 -12.34 7.35 -2.24
C LYS A 115 -13.08 6.03 -2.49
N ALA A 116 -12.34 4.95 -2.64
CA ALA A 116 -12.83 3.63 -3.00
C ALA A 116 -11.92 2.54 -2.42
N VAL A 117 -12.33 1.29 -2.53
CA VAL A 117 -11.48 0.12 -2.35
C VAL A 117 -11.10 -0.45 -3.71
N ALA A 118 -9.88 -0.95 -3.84
CA ALA A 118 -9.50 -1.78 -4.97
C ALA A 118 -9.90 -3.24 -4.67
N ALA A 119 -10.59 -3.89 -5.62
CA ALA A 119 -11.18 -5.21 -5.44
C ALA A 119 -11.13 -6.04 -6.74
N ALA A 120 -11.53 -7.31 -6.65
CA ALA A 120 -11.59 -8.22 -7.80
C ALA A 120 -12.70 -7.87 -8.81
N ALA A 121 -13.74 -7.16 -8.37
CA ALA A 121 -14.85 -6.70 -9.20
C ALA A 121 -15.28 -5.29 -8.77
N SER A 122 -15.76 -4.50 -9.73
CA SER A 122 -16.34 -3.19 -9.44
C SER A 122 -17.76 -3.34 -8.87
N GLY A 123 -18.16 -2.41 -7.98
CA GLY A 123 -19.47 -2.43 -7.33
C GLY A 123 -19.46 -1.72 -6.00
N THR A 124 -20.13 -2.29 -5.01
CA THR A 124 -20.16 -1.81 -3.62
C THR A 124 -19.49 -2.83 -2.70
N ALA A 125 -18.62 -2.34 -1.83
CA ALA A 125 -18.01 -3.11 -0.75
C ALA A 125 -18.34 -2.46 0.60
N PHE A 126 -18.02 -3.14 1.70
CA PHE A 126 -18.24 -2.62 3.04
C PHE A 126 -16.93 -2.54 3.80
N LEU A 127 -16.73 -1.45 4.54
CA LEU A 127 -15.49 -1.17 5.28
C LEU A 127 -15.78 -1.23 6.78
N GLU A 128 -15.02 -2.04 7.50
CA GLU A 128 -14.95 -2.05 8.95
C GLU A 128 -13.99 -0.96 9.41
N ILE A 129 -14.51 0.01 10.16
CA ILE A 129 -13.69 1.11 10.68
C ILE A 129 -13.09 0.71 12.03
N ASN A 130 -11.76 0.67 12.09
CA ASN A 130 -11.05 0.54 13.35
C ASN A 130 -10.85 1.92 13.98
N ALA A 131 -11.66 2.27 14.96
CA ALA A 131 -11.60 3.56 15.63
C ALA A 131 -10.33 3.76 16.49
N LEU A 132 -9.64 2.67 16.85
CA LEU A 132 -8.44 2.69 17.68
C LEU A 132 -7.14 2.75 16.86
N HIS A 133 -7.20 2.30 15.60
CA HIS A 133 -6.02 2.24 14.71
C HIS A 133 -6.40 2.76 13.32
N PRO A 134 -6.19 4.08 13.04
CA PRO A 134 -6.54 4.69 11.75
C PRO A 134 -5.85 4.10 10.52
N ALA A 135 -4.80 3.31 10.71
CA ALA A 135 -4.10 2.60 9.64
C ALA A 135 -4.56 1.15 9.43
N ASP A 136 -5.55 0.67 10.21
CA ASP A 136 -5.99 -0.73 10.23
C ASP A 136 -7.51 -0.83 9.94
N HIS A 137 -7.98 -0.12 8.92
CA HIS A 137 -9.33 -0.30 8.39
C HIS A 137 -9.34 -1.51 7.45
N LYS A 138 -10.39 -2.33 7.51
CA LYS A 138 -10.44 -3.60 6.78
C LYS A 138 -11.73 -3.71 5.97
N LEU A 139 -11.66 -4.40 4.84
CA LEU A 139 -12.86 -4.82 4.14
C LEU A 139 -13.67 -5.78 5.03
N SER A 140 -14.99 -5.57 5.07
CA SER A 140 -15.94 -6.46 5.74
C SER A 140 -16.14 -7.72 4.90
N ARG A 141 -16.26 -8.86 5.59
CA ARG A 141 -16.55 -10.16 4.98
C ARG A 141 -18.03 -10.50 4.97
N ASP A 142 -18.77 -9.94 5.89
CA ASP A 142 -20.19 -10.24 6.14
C ASP A 142 -21.14 -9.18 5.58
N GLY A 143 -20.60 -8.17 4.89
CA GLY A 143 -21.38 -7.08 4.33
C GLY A 143 -21.86 -6.05 5.35
N THR A 144 -21.27 -6.06 6.56
CA THR A 144 -21.53 -5.03 7.57
C THR A 144 -20.51 -3.91 7.50
N GLY A 145 -20.83 -2.72 8.00
CA GLY A 145 -19.92 -1.58 8.02
C GLY A 145 -20.37 -0.43 7.12
N ILE A 146 -19.41 0.40 6.71
CA ILE A 146 -19.69 1.56 5.85
C ILE A 146 -19.60 1.14 4.38
N ALA A 147 -20.67 1.38 3.61
CA ALA A 147 -20.67 1.14 2.18
C ALA A 147 -19.68 2.08 1.48
N VAL A 148 -18.84 1.51 0.61
CA VAL A 148 -17.83 2.22 -0.18
C VAL A 148 -17.83 1.69 -1.61
N ASP A 149 -17.42 2.53 -2.56
CA ASP A 149 -17.25 2.11 -3.94
C ASP A 149 -16.09 1.09 -4.04
N ALA A 150 -16.31 0.04 -4.83
CA ALA A 150 -15.28 -0.93 -5.20
C ALA A 150 -14.93 -0.77 -6.68
N VAL A 151 -13.63 -0.75 -6.99
CA VAL A 151 -13.11 -0.61 -8.35
C VAL A 151 -12.07 -1.68 -8.64
N THR A 152 -11.96 -2.11 -9.89
CA THR A 152 -10.82 -2.93 -10.32
C THR A 152 -9.70 -2.04 -10.84
N LEU A 153 -8.45 -2.40 -10.66
CA LEU A 153 -7.33 -1.64 -11.23
C LEU A 153 -7.39 -1.64 -12.75
N ASP A 154 -7.82 -2.74 -13.36
CA ASP A 154 -8.00 -2.86 -14.81
C ASP A 154 -9.01 -1.84 -15.37
N SER A 155 -10.06 -1.49 -14.58
CA SER A 155 -11.04 -0.47 -14.99
C SER A 155 -10.50 0.96 -14.90
N LEU A 156 -9.50 1.20 -14.08
CA LEU A 156 -8.90 2.52 -13.87
C LEU A 156 -7.84 2.87 -14.91
N VAL A 157 -7.26 1.85 -15.56
CA VAL A 157 -6.20 1.98 -16.57
C VAL A 157 -6.70 1.46 -17.89
N PRO A 158 -7.21 2.33 -18.80
CA PRO A 158 -7.70 1.92 -20.10
C PRO A 158 -6.62 1.19 -20.92
N GLN A 159 -7.01 0.11 -21.59
CA GLN A 159 -6.06 -0.76 -22.32
C GLN A 159 -5.45 -0.11 -23.58
N LYS A 160 -6.12 0.88 -24.19
CA LYS A 160 -5.66 1.56 -25.41
C LYS A 160 -5.33 3.02 -25.15
N GLY A 161 -4.14 3.44 -25.54
CA GLY A 161 -3.72 4.84 -25.60
C GLY A 161 -3.33 5.47 -24.25
N SER A 162 -3.41 4.76 -23.15
CA SER A 162 -3.07 5.28 -21.82
C SER A 162 -1.66 4.85 -21.37
N ARG A 163 -1.13 5.60 -20.41
CA ARG A 163 0.11 5.22 -19.73
C ARG A 163 -0.12 3.89 -19.01
N ARG A 164 0.83 2.98 -19.16
CA ARG A 164 0.83 1.74 -18.39
C ARG A 164 1.46 1.98 -17.02
N PRO A 165 0.96 1.35 -15.96
CA PRO A 165 1.59 1.44 -14.65
C PRO A 165 3.02 0.92 -14.71
N SER A 166 3.95 1.64 -14.08
CA SER A 166 5.34 1.23 -13.88
C SER A 166 5.56 0.61 -12.51
N LEU A 167 4.80 1.09 -11.51
CA LEU A 167 4.81 0.59 -10.14
C LEU A 167 3.39 0.57 -9.58
N ILE A 168 3.03 -0.50 -8.86
CA ILE A 168 1.83 -0.58 -8.03
C ILE A 168 2.25 -0.94 -6.60
N LYS A 169 1.93 -0.08 -5.62
CA LYS A 169 2.01 -0.40 -4.20
C LYS A 169 0.66 -0.95 -3.74
N ILE A 170 0.68 -2.03 -2.95
CA ILE A 170 -0.53 -2.67 -2.41
C ILE A 170 -0.31 -2.94 -0.92
N ASP A 171 -1.13 -2.29 -0.09
CA ASP A 171 -1.16 -2.45 1.36
C ASP A 171 -2.60 -2.19 1.82
N VAL A 172 -3.39 -3.26 1.90
CA VAL A 172 -4.84 -3.22 2.09
C VAL A 172 -5.32 -4.19 3.18
N GLN A 173 -4.40 -4.54 4.08
CA GLN A 173 -4.69 -5.25 5.33
C GLN A 173 -5.42 -6.59 5.13
N GLY A 174 -4.96 -7.38 4.15
CA GLY A 174 -5.40 -8.75 3.88
C GLY A 174 -6.19 -8.91 2.58
N ALA A 175 -6.63 -7.83 1.93
CA ALA A 175 -7.38 -7.89 0.66
C ALA A 175 -6.46 -7.88 -0.59
N GLU A 176 -5.15 -8.10 -0.45
CA GLU A 176 -4.14 -8.02 -1.52
C GLU A 176 -4.49 -8.94 -2.70
N MET A 177 -4.96 -10.16 -2.43
CA MET A 177 -5.38 -11.09 -3.49
C MET A 177 -6.53 -10.53 -4.32
N MET A 178 -7.50 -9.86 -3.69
CA MET A 178 -8.63 -9.26 -4.41
C MET A 178 -8.17 -8.12 -5.33
N VAL A 179 -7.19 -7.32 -4.86
CA VAL A 179 -6.58 -6.25 -5.67
C VAL A 179 -5.85 -6.85 -6.87
N LEU A 180 -5.05 -7.90 -6.67
CA LEU A 180 -4.30 -8.59 -7.73
C LEU A 180 -5.24 -9.23 -8.76
N GLN A 181 -6.34 -9.83 -8.33
CA GLN A 181 -7.37 -10.37 -9.23
C GLN A 181 -8.02 -9.26 -10.08
N GLY A 182 -8.26 -8.09 -9.51
CA GLY A 182 -8.79 -6.91 -10.22
C GLY A 182 -7.75 -6.18 -11.10
N ALA A 183 -6.51 -6.68 -11.15
CA ALA A 183 -5.40 -6.15 -11.94
C ALA A 183 -4.90 -7.16 -12.99
N SER A 184 -5.66 -8.21 -13.30
CA SER A 184 -5.21 -9.34 -14.12
C SER A 184 -4.69 -8.93 -15.50
N GLU A 185 -5.35 -7.99 -16.17
CA GLU A 185 -4.92 -7.48 -17.47
C GLU A 185 -3.66 -6.60 -17.36
N ILE A 186 -3.59 -5.76 -16.32
CA ILE A 186 -2.38 -4.98 -16.02
C ILE A 186 -1.19 -5.89 -15.79
N LEU A 187 -1.34 -6.91 -14.95
CA LEU A 187 -0.26 -7.87 -14.62
C LEU A 187 0.22 -8.61 -15.87
N LYS A 188 -0.71 -9.01 -16.74
CA LYS A 188 -0.42 -9.72 -17.98
C LYS A 188 0.27 -8.83 -19.02
N LEU A 189 -0.29 -7.66 -19.29
CA LEU A 189 0.07 -6.82 -20.45
C LEU A 189 1.16 -5.79 -20.14
N SER A 190 1.15 -5.21 -18.94
CA SER A 190 2.06 -4.14 -18.56
C SER A 190 3.26 -4.62 -17.75
N GLY A 191 3.04 -5.60 -16.87
CA GLY A 191 4.08 -6.15 -16.01
C GLY A 191 4.75 -5.12 -15.10
N PRO A 192 4.00 -4.23 -14.40
CA PRO A 192 4.59 -3.24 -13.51
C PRO A 192 5.36 -3.90 -12.38
N ALA A 193 6.34 -3.21 -11.79
CA ALA A 193 6.85 -3.64 -10.49
C ALA A 193 5.72 -3.55 -9.45
N LEU A 194 5.70 -4.47 -8.47
CA LEU A 194 4.71 -4.47 -7.40
C LEU A 194 5.44 -4.36 -6.07
N PHE A 195 4.95 -3.51 -5.17
CA PHE A 195 5.41 -3.42 -3.79
C PHE A 195 4.25 -3.76 -2.88
N VAL A 196 4.30 -4.95 -2.27
CA VAL A 196 3.15 -5.56 -1.59
C VAL A 196 3.50 -5.86 -0.14
N GLU A 197 2.65 -5.38 0.79
CA GLU A 197 2.67 -5.82 2.18
C GLU A 197 1.99 -7.19 2.29
N LEU A 198 2.67 -8.14 2.91
CA LEU A 198 2.17 -9.51 3.13
C LEU A 198 2.04 -9.76 4.64
N HIS A 199 0.80 -9.97 5.09
CA HIS A 199 0.43 -10.24 6.48
C HIS A 199 -0.47 -11.49 6.54
N GLU A 200 0.05 -12.63 7.07
CA GLU A 200 -0.62 -13.92 7.00
C GLU A 200 -2.02 -13.91 7.65
N GLU A 201 -2.15 -13.32 8.85
CA GLU A 201 -3.45 -13.25 9.54
C GLU A 201 -4.48 -12.40 8.76
N GLY A 202 -4.02 -11.32 8.14
CA GLY A 202 -4.86 -10.48 7.27
C GLY A 202 -5.37 -11.26 6.08
N LEU A 203 -4.47 -11.92 5.35
CA LEU A 203 -4.78 -12.75 4.19
C LEU A 203 -5.71 -13.92 4.54
N ALA A 204 -5.47 -14.60 5.66
CA ALA A 204 -6.30 -15.72 6.13
C ALA A 204 -7.77 -15.30 6.38
N ARG A 205 -8.03 -14.06 6.80
CA ARG A 205 -9.40 -13.52 6.93
C ARG A 205 -10.18 -13.57 5.62
N PHE A 206 -9.51 -13.45 4.48
CA PHE A 206 -10.10 -13.51 3.14
C PHE A 206 -9.91 -14.86 2.46
N GLY A 207 -9.57 -15.92 3.23
CA GLY A 207 -9.44 -17.29 2.73
C GLY A 207 -8.23 -17.49 1.79
N THR A 208 -7.21 -16.64 1.93
CA THR A 208 -5.97 -16.71 1.16
C THR A 208 -4.75 -16.78 2.08
N SER A 209 -3.55 -16.77 1.54
CA SER A 209 -2.30 -16.90 2.28
C SER A 209 -1.15 -16.23 1.54
N VAL A 210 -0.02 -16.02 2.24
CA VAL A 210 1.23 -15.58 1.61
C VAL A 210 1.63 -16.52 0.48
N SER A 211 1.54 -17.84 0.68
CA SER A 211 1.82 -18.82 -0.37
C SER A 211 0.94 -18.66 -1.61
N ALA A 212 -0.35 -18.35 -1.41
CA ALA A 212 -1.28 -18.13 -2.53
C ALA A 212 -0.91 -16.87 -3.33
N ILE A 213 -0.51 -15.77 -2.66
CA ILE A 213 -0.03 -14.55 -3.33
C ILE A 213 1.24 -14.85 -4.14
N LEU A 214 2.23 -15.53 -3.54
CA LEU A 214 3.48 -15.89 -4.22
C LEU A 214 3.22 -16.75 -5.45
N SER A 215 2.36 -17.76 -5.34
CA SER A 215 1.96 -18.62 -6.46
C SER A 215 1.22 -17.84 -7.53
N HIS A 216 0.26 -16.99 -7.15
CA HIS A 216 -0.50 -16.17 -8.08
C HIS A 216 0.42 -15.28 -8.92
N LEU A 217 1.34 -14.55 -8.28
CA LEU A 217 2.27 -13.67 -8.99
C LEU A 217 3.31 -14.43 -9.82
N SER A 218 3.76 -15.59 -9.34
CA SER A 218 4.65 -16.48 -10.12
C SER A 218 4.02 -16.90 -11.44
N ASN A 219 2.70 -17.16 -11.48
CA ASN A 219 1.97 -17.50 -12.71
C ASN A 219 1.96 -16.37 -13.76
N TYR A 220 2.18 -15.11 -13.32
CA TYR A 220 2.37 -13.97 -14.21
C TYR A 220 3.84 -13.68 -14.53
N GLY A 221 4.77 -14.54 -14.09
CA GLY A 221 6.22 -14.39 -14.33
C GLY A 221 6.91 -13.42 -13.36
N TYR A 222 6.32 -13.14 -12.19
CA TYR A 222 6.97 -12.29 -11.19
C TYR A 222 7.89 -13.09 -10.27
N GLU A 223 9.01 -12.46 -9.93
CA GLU A 223 9.96 -12.91 -8.93
C GLU A 223 9.92 -11.99 -7.70
N ALA A 224 9.98 -12.58 -6.52
CA ALA A 224 10.03 -11.84 -5.25
C ALA A 224 11.46 -11.37 -4.93
N HIS A 225 11.59 -10.13 -4.45
CA HIS A 225 12.87 -9.54 -4.06
C HIS A 225 12.77 -8.77 -2.74
N TRP A 226 13.83 -8.80 -1.99
CA TRP A 226 14.04 -7.88 -0.87
C TRP A 226 14.41 -6.49 -1.42
N LEU A 227 13.65 -5.47 -1.03
CA LEU A 227 14.01 -4.09 -1.34
C LEU A 227 15.24 -3.68 -0.53
N MET A 228 16.39 -3.54 -1.18
CA MET A 228 17.66 -3.26 -0.53
C MET A 228 17.95 -1.77 -0.46
N ARG A 229 18.57 -1.29 0.62
CA ARG A 229 18.99 0.12 0.74
C ARG A 229 20.07 0.54 -0.28
N ARG A 230 20.97 -0.39 -0.58
CA ARG A 230 22.12 -0.18 -1.49
C ARG A 230 22.40 -1.47 -2.24
N GLY A 231 23.01 -1.35 -3.40
CA GLY A 231 23.31 -2.49 -4.26
C GLY A 231 22.07 -3.10 -4.93
N PRO A 232 22.20 -4.26 -5.56
CA PRO A 232 21.09 -4.92 -6.25
C PRO A 232 20.04 -5.42 -5.24
N HIS A 233 18.79 -5.46 -5.66
CA HIS A 233 17.73 -6.13 -4.92
C HIS A 233 17.98 -7.64 -4.93
N LEU A 234 17.84 -8.29 -3.78
CA LEU A 234 18.15 -9.71 -3.64
C LEU A 234 16.88 -10.53 -3.84
N LYS A 235 16.93 -11.61 -4.60
CA LYS A 235 15.82 -12.55 -4.70
C LYS A 235 15.44 -13.05 -3.30
N ALA A 236 14.15 -13.11 -3.04
CA ALA A 236 13.55 -13.61 -1.81
C ALA A 236 12.91 -14.97 -2.09
N SER A 237 13.36 -16.01 -1.41
CA SER A 237 12.71 -17.30 -1.48
C SER A 237 11.42 -17.33 -0.65
N ALA A 238 10.47 -18.19 -1.04
CA ALA A 238 9.23 -18.37 -0.28
C ALA A 238 9.51 -18.74 1.19
N ALA A 239 10.52 -19.58 1.46
CA ALA A 239 10.89 -19.98 2.82
C ALA A 239 11.38 -18.78 3.66
N GLU A 240 12.19 -17.90 3.09
CA GLU A 240 12.66 -16.68 3.77
C GLU A 240 11.51 -15.71 4.05
N ILE A 241 10.59 -15.54 3.09
CA ILE A 241 9.40 -14.69 3.24
C ILE A 241 8.53 -15.22 4.39
N HIS A 242 8.20 -16.52 4.40
CA HIS A 242 7.41 -17.13 5.47
C HIS A 242 8.10 -17.02 6.84
N ALA A 243 9.40 -17.29 6.92
CA ALA A 243 10.15 -17.14 8.15
C ALA A 243 10.11 -15.70 8.68
N ARG A 244 10.14 -14.71 7.78
CA ARG A 244 10.08 -13.32 8.17
C ARG A 244 8.69 -12.88 8.60
N VAL A 245 7.64 -13.30 7.89
CA VAL A 245 6.24 -13.06 8.29
C VAL A 245 5.96 -13.68 9.66
N ALA A 246 6.40 -14.93 9.91
CA ALA A 246 6.22 -15.58 11.20
C ALA A 246 6.95 -14.87 12.35
N ARG A 247 8.10 -14.24 12.08
CA ARG A 247 8.89 -13.53 13.08
C ARG A 247 8.41 -12.11 13.35
N ASP A 248 8.07 -11.35 12.27
CA ASP A 248 7.84 -9.91 12.31
C ASP A 248 6.34 -9.54 12.19
N GLY A 249 5.47 -10.53 11.90
CA GLY A 249 4.03 -10.38 11.68
C GLY A 249 3.68 -10.04 10.22
N TYR A 250 4.48 -9.25 9.55
CA TYR A 250 4.31 -8.84 8.16
C TYR A 250 5.64 -8.63 7.45
N VAL A 251 5.59 -8.47 6.13
CA VAL A 251 6.76 -8.14 5.31
C VAL A 251 6.34 -7.39 4.04
N ASP A 252 7.15 -6.41 3.65
CA ASP A 252 7.04 -5.75 2.36
C ASP A 252 7.94 -6.45 1.33
N ILE A 253 7.37 -6.87 0.22
CA ILE A 253 8.07 -7.56 -0.87
C ILE A 253 7.95 -6.76 -2.18
N LEU A 254 9.09 -6.60 -2.84
CA LEU A 254 9.15 -6.11 -4.20
C LEU A 254 9.03 -7.29 -5.18
N PHE A 255 8.04 -7.26 -6.04
CA PHE A 255 7.88 -8.22 -7.14
C PHE A 255 8.24 -7.55 -8.46
N VAL A 256 9.12 -8.17 -9.21
CA VAL A 256 9.56 -7.70 -10.52
C VAL A 256 9.33 -8.83 -11.53
N LYS A 257 8.78 -8.49 -12.68
CA LYS A 257 8.60 -9.47 -13.76
C LYS A 257 9.97 -9.90 -14.25
N ALA A 258 10.19 -11.22 -14.35
CA ALA A 258 11.44 -11.74 -14.91
C ALA A 258 11.64 -11.18 -16.31
N ALA A 259 12.86 -10.78 -16.64
CA ALA A 259 13.21 -10.45 -18.01
C ALA A 259 13.14 -11.72 -18.85
N ASP A 260 12.47 -11.64 -20.00
CA ASP A 260 12.43 -12.72 -21.00
C ASP A 260 13.83 -13.06 -21.51
#